data_302fb687c888e7b167b35ed7460f45bc
#
_entry.id   302fb687c888e7b167b35ed7460f45bc
#
_cell.length_a   1.000
_cell.length_b   1.000
_cell.length_c   1.000
_cell.angle_alpha   90.00
_cell.angle_beta   90.00
_cell.angle_gamma   90.00
#
_symmetry.space_group_name_H-M   'P 1'
#
loop_
_entity.id
_entity.type
_entity.pdbx_description
1 polymer ?
#
loop_
_entity_poly.entity_id
_entity_poly.type
_entity_poly.pdbx_seq_one_letter_code
_entity_poly.pdbx_strand_id
1 'polypeptide(L)'
;MTASTPRHEMEVHVRLGASKDGIVNGIDMYTLSNTGAYGEHGPTTVGLSGHKSIPLYGKAKAFRFVSDVVYTNVMSAGAYRGYGATQGLFAVESAVNELAAKLHMDPFEIREKNIIKEGDVMPAYYGQVNTSCALDRCLARVKEMIHWDEKYPVRDMGNGKVRAVGMGMAMQGSGISSVDVGSATIKVNDDGFYTLSIGAADMGTGCDTILAQIAAEVLECSVDEITVFGADTDTSPYDSGSYASSTTYVTGKAVEKCALQVREQICKLGAQMMNCPENEVVFDGKVVRREKKRAAGSNVPGRSEETDIKTGAELAAKDGAGSPENSGSAESSETSQVSLADIATASMCGN
;
A
#
# COMPACT_ATOMS: atom_id res chain seq x y z
N MET A 1 -4.47 -31.03 0.33
CA MET A 1 -3.28 -30.15 0.30
C MET A 1 -2.08 -30.75 -0.47
N THR A 2 -2.24 -31.85 -1.13
CA THR A 2 -1.17 -32.50 -1.91
C THR A 2 -0.84 -31.79 -3.25
N ALA A 3 -1.65 -30.81 -3.66
CA ALA A 3 -1.52 -30.13 -4.94
C ALA A 3 -1.31 -28.60 -4.84
N SER A 4 -1.06 -28.10 -3.63
CA SER A 4 -0.79 -26.67 -3.43
C SER A 4 0.53 -26.48 -2.68
N THR A 5 1.22 -25.39 -2.95
CA THR A 5 2.49 -25.03 -2.31
C THR A 5 2.25 -24.53 -0.88
N PRO A 6 2.73 -25.24 0.17
CA PRO A 6 2.62 -24.79 1.54
C PRO A 6 3.67 -23.73 1.88
N ARG A 7 3.56 -23.17 3.09
CA ARG A 7 4.62 -22.35 3.67
C ARG A 7 5.87 -23.22 3.92
N HIS A 8 7.06 -22.66 3.72
CA HIS A 8 8.32 -23.32 4.08
C HIS A 8 8.36 -23.59 5.58
N GLU A 9 8.65 -24.85 5.94
CA GLU A 9 9.03 -25.19 7.30
C GLU A 9 10.42 -24.60 7.59
N MET A 10 10.57 -23.97 8.75
CA MET A 10 11.84 -23.33 9.12
C MET A 10 12.17 -23.62 10.58
N GLU A 11 13.43 -23.91 10.81
CA GLU A 11 14.05 -23.90 12.13
C GLU A 11 14.88 -22.62 12.24
N VAL A 12 14.58 -21.79 13.24
CA VAL A 12 15.19 -20.46 13.36
C VAL A 12 15.85 -20.32 14.73
N HIS A 13 17.14 -20.06 14.74
CA HIS A 13 17.93 -19.78 15.93
C HIS A 13 18.23 -18.29 16.00
N VAL A 14 17.85 -17.66 17.10
CA VAL A 14 18.11 -16.24 17.36
C VAL A 14 18.90 -16.06 18.64
N ARG A 15 20.00 -15.32 18.57
CA ARG A 15 20.75 -14.85 19.74
C ARG A 15 20.74 -13.33 19.76
N LEU A 16 20.38 -12.76 20.89
CA LEU A 16 20.38 -11.33 21.12
C LEU A 16 21.42 -10.98 22.20
N GLY A 17 22.25 -10.00 21.92
CA GLY A 17 23.13 -9.39 22.89
C GLY A 17 22.64 -8.00 23.27
N ALA A 18 22.41 -7.75 24.56
CA ALA A 18 21.95 -6.45 25.05
C ALA A 18 22.71 -6.01 26.30
N SER A 19 22.74 -4.70 26.52
CA SER A 19 23.14 -4.12 27.77
C SER A 19 22.07 -4.25 28.87
N LYS A 20 22.42 -4.06 30.12
CA LYS A 20 21.48 -4.19 31.26
C LYS A 20 20.32 -3.17 31.20
N ASP A 21 20.50 -2.07 30.52
CA ASP A 21 19.52 -1.03 30.28
C ASP A 21 18.59 -1.34 29.07
N GLY A 22 18.73 -2.52 28.47
CA GLY A 22 17.86 -3.02 27.42
C GLY A 22 18.24 -2.57 25.99
N ILE A 23 19.41 -2.01 25.78
CA ILE A 23 19.87 -1.67 24.41
C ILE A 23 20.42 -2.92 23.72
N VAL A 24 19.83 -3.33 22.62
CA VAL A 24 20.26 -4.45 21.80
C VAL A 24 21.52 -4.03 21.02
N ASN A 25 22.62 -4.69 21.28
CA ASN A 25 23.92 -4.39 20.68
C ASN A 25 24.29 -5.38 19.57
N GLY A 26 23.73 -6.58 19.59
CA GLY A 26 24.03 -7.61 18.61
C GLY A 26 22.85 -8.52 18.34
N ILE A 27 22.72 -8.94 17.08
CA ILE A 27 21.72 -9.90 16.59
C ILE A 27 22.44 -10.95 15.76
N ASP A 28 22.29 -12.21 16.13
CA ASP A 28 22.82 -13.35 15.40
C ASP A 28 21.66 -14.31 15.11
N MET A 29 21.38 -14.51 13.82
CA MET A 29 20.26 -15.33 13.35
C MET A 29 20.73 -16.38 12.35
N TYR A 30 20.33 -17.62 12.58
CA TYR A 30 20.48 -18.71 11.64
C TYR A 30 19.12 -19.30 11.30
N THR A 31 18.86 -19.54 10.01
CA THR A 31 17.60 -20.14 9.55
C THR A 31 17.89 -21.33 8.65
N LEU A 32 17.40 -22.51 9.03
CA LEU A 32 17.31 -23.68 8.18
C LEU A 32 15.91 -23.78 7.58
N SER A 33 15.80 -23.85 6.26
CA SER A 33 14.53 -23.89 5.54
C SER A 33 14.39 -25.17 4.71
N ASN A 34 13.26 -25.85 4.86
CA ASN A 34 12.87 -27.00 4.06
C ASN A 34 12.07 -26.53 2.84
N THR A 35 12.63 -26.70 1.64
CA THR A 35 11.95 -26.33 0.38
C THR A 35 11.14 -27.48 -0.24
N GLY A 36 11.20 -28.65 0.33
CA GLY A 36 10.54 -29.85 -0.23
C GLY A 36 11.29 -30.42 -1.46
N ALA A 37 10.55 -31.07 -2.36
CA ALA A 37 11.13 -31.79 -3.49
C ALA A 37 11.72 -30.88 -4.59
N TYR A 38 11.27 -29.64 -4.69
CA TYR A 38 11.71 -28.66 -5.68
C TYR A 38 12.12 -27.35 -5.02
N GLY A 39 13.11 -26.67 -5.58
CA GLY A 39 13.70 -25.47 -4.99
C GLY A 39 12.91 -24.18 -5.19
N GLU A 40 11.63 -24.25 -5.49
CA GLU A 40 10.78 -23.12 -5.78
C GLU A 40 10.81 -22.09 -4.68
N HIS A 41 11.22 -20.87 -4.99
CA HIS A 41 11.31 -19.72 -4.06
C HIS A 41 12.16 -19.94 -2.78
N GLY A 42 12.81 -21.09 -2.61
CA GLY A 42 13.52 -21.46 -1.37
C GLY A 42 14.53 -20.41 -0.89
N PRO A 43 15.54 -20.02 -1.71
CA PRO A 43 16.55 -19.04 -1.31
C PRO A 43 15.98 -17.66 -0.97
N THR A 44 15.01 -17.18 -1.76
CA THR A 44 14.36 -15.88 -1.52
C THR A 44 13.53 -15.92 -0.25
N THR A 45 12.77 -17.00 -0.04
CA THR A 45 11.91 -17.13 1.14
C THR A 45 12.73 -17.19 2.41
N VAL A 46 13.81 -17.98 2.45
CA VAL A 46 14.67 -18.04 3.64
C VAL A 46 15.39 -16.70 3.89
N GLY A 47 15.83 -16.02 2.83
CA GLY A 47 16.47 -14.73 2.92
C GLY A 47 15.58 -13.68 3.58
N LEU A 48 14.29 -13.67 3.23
CA LEU A 48 13.33 -12.72 3.82
C LEU A 48 13.02 -12.98 5.30
N SER A 49 13.33 -14.18 5.84
CA SER A 49 13.23 -14.41 7.28
C SER A 49 14.15 -13.49 8.08
N GLY A 50 15.36 -13.23 7.59
CA GLY A 50 16.29 -12.29 8.19
C GLY A 50 16.05 -10.84 7.75
N HIS A 51 15.92 -10.60 6.45
CA HIS A 51 15.80 -9.25 5.88
C HIS A 51 14.57 -8.46 6.35
N LYS A 52 13.53 -9.14 6.84
CA LYS A 52 12.30 -8.49 7.31
C LYS A 52 12.15 -8.47 8.83
N SER A 53 13.01 -9.18 9.57
CA SER A 53 12.96 -9.24 11.03
C SER A 53 14.07 -8.45 11.70
N ILE A 54 15.33 -8.63 11.28
CA ILE A 54 16.48 -7.97 11.87
C ILE A 54 16.41 -6.43 11.74
N PRO A 55 16.03 -5.83 10.60
CA PRO A 55 16.03 -4.38 10.45
C PRO A 55 15.08 -3.64 11.40
N LEU A 56 14.08 -4.30 11.98
CA LEU A 56 13.22 -3.68 13.00
C LEU A 56 14.03 -3.16 14.18
N TYR A 57 15.13 -3.83 14.50
CA TYR A 57 16.08 -3.50 15.56
C TYR A 57 17.40 -2.98 14.98
N GLY A 58 17.31 -2.16 13.96
CA GLY A 58 18.45 -1.69 13.14
C GLY A 58 19.49 -0.84 13.85
N LYS A 59 19.27 -0.51 15.15
CA LYS A 59 20.26 0.19 15.99
C LYS A 59 21.34 -0.73 16.56
N ALA A 60 21.22 -2.04 16.37
CA ALA A 60 22.25 -2.99 16.79
C ALA A 60 23.59 -2.71 16.10
N LYS A 61 24.68 -2.73 16.88
CA LYS A 61 26.04 -2.43 16.39
C LYS A 61 26.63 -3.57 15.55
N ALA A 62 26.16 -4.80 15.79
CA ALA A 62 26.59 -5.99 15.06
C ALA A 62 25.39 -6.89 14.75
N PHE A 63 25.36 -7.41 13.54
CA PHE A 63 24.37 -8.40 13.15
C PHE A 63 24.97 -9.41 12.20
N ARG A 64 24.47 -10.64 12.28
CA ARG A 64 24.79 -11.72 11.38
C ARG A 64 23.50 -12.46 11.03
N PHE A 65 23.34 -12.75 9.75
CA PHE A 65 22.29 -13.64 9.25
C PHE A 65 22.91 -14.70 8.35
N VAL A 66 22.66 -15.95 8.68
CA VAL A 66 23.09 -17.12 7.89
C VAL A 66 21.88 -18.00 7.65
N SER A 67 21.76 -18.55 6.46
CA SER A 67 20.63 -19.42 6.12
C SER A 67 21.05 -20.55 5.21
N ASP A 68 20.42 -21.70 5.42
CA ASP A 68 20.52 -22.88 4.57
C ASP A 68 19.14 -23.29 4.08
N VAL A 69 19.08 -23.77 2.82
CA VAL A 69 17.87 -24.32 2.20
C VAL A 69 18.16 -25.76 1.81
N VAL A 70 17.33 -26.66 2.26
CA VAL A 70 17.49 -28.09 1.99
C VAL A 70 16.33 -28.66 1.21
N TYR A 71 16.64 -29.58 0.30
CA TYR A 71 15.66 -30.41 -0.38
C TYR A 71 15.27 -31.60 0.49
N THR A 72 13.99 -31.96 0.43
CA THR A 72 13.46 -33.15 1.09
C THR A 72 12.41 -33.81 0.21
N ASN A 73 11.90 -34.98 0.65
CA ASN A 73 10.89 -35.74 -0.08
C ASN A 73 9.44 -35.30 0.21
N VAL A 74 9.27 -34.14 0.85
CA VAL A 74 7.93 -33.59 1.09
C VAL A 74 7.49 -32.72 -0.09
N MET A 75 6.24 -32.30 -0.07
CA MET A 75 5.67 -31.41 -1.07
C MET A 75 6.48 -30.10 -1.19
N SER A 76 6.63 -29.62 -2.41
CA SER A 76 7.34 -28.37 -2.68
C SER A 76 6.68 -27.21 -1.96
N ALA A 77 7.44 -26.52 -1.14
CA ALA A 77 7.03 -25.27 -0.53
C ALA A 77 7.23 -24.10 -1.51
N GLY A 78 6.41 -23.07 -1.41
CA GLY A 78 6.46 -21.95 -2.35
C GLY A 78 6.14 -20.60 -1.72
N ALA A 79 5.74 -19.67 -2.56
CA ALA A 79 5.35 -18.33 -2.15
C ALA A 79 4.03 -18.38 -1.37
N TYR A 80 4.11 -18.27 -0.07
CA TYR A 80 2.95 -18.19 0.81
C TYR A 80 2.94 -16.85 1.55
N ARG A 81 1.77 -16.25 1.76
CA ARG A 81 1.58 -14.88 2.30
C ARG A 81 2.54 -14.59 3.46
N GLY A 82 3.35 -13.53 3.32
CA GLY A 82 4.42 -13.16 4.24
C GLY A 82 5.80 -13.69 3.85
N TYR A 83 5.90 -14.74 3.01
CA TYR A 83 7.07 -15.14 2.23
C TYR A 83 8.37 -15.22 3.03
N GLY A 84 8.35 -15.97 4.14
CA GLY A 84 9.49 -16.14 5.06
C GLY A 84 9.56 -15.09 6.18
N ALA A 85 9.08 -13.87 5.95
CA ALA A 85 9.09 -12.82 6.96
C ALA A 85 8.31 -13.23 8.22
N THR A 86 7.20 -13.93 8.08
CA THR A 86 6.37 -14.38 9.21
C THR A 86 7.13 -15.30 10.15
N GLN A 87 7.92 -16.24 9.63
CA GLN A 87 8.74 -17.13 10.44
C GLN A 87 9.85 -16.39 11.16
N GLY A 88 10.57 -15.52 10.41
CA GLY A 88 11.65 -14.71 10.98
C GLY A 88 11.17 -13.73 12.05
N LEU A 89 10.06 -13.05 11.79
CA LEU A 89 9.45 -12.11 12.74
C LEU A 89 8.99 -12.85 14.00
N PHE A 90 8.34 -14.00 13.87
CA PHE A 90 7.93 -14.81 15.02
C PHE A 90 9.13 -15.17 15.91
N ALA A 91 10.24 -15.61 15.29
CA ALA A 91 11.44 -15.99 16.03
C ALA A 91 12.12 -14.79 16.71
N VAL A 92 12.32 -13.68 15.99
CA VAL A 92 12.97 -12.48 16.55
C VAL A 92 12.10 -11.84 17.62
N GLU A 93 10.80 -11.69 17.40
CA GLU A 93 9.89 -11.10 18.38
C GLU A 93 9.75 -11.96 19.64
N SER A 94 9.78 -13.30 19.51
CA SER A 94 9.83 -14.21 20.66
C SER A 94 11.12 -14.03 21.44
N ALA A 95 12.28 -13.96 20.77
CA ALA A 95 13.57 -13.73 21.41
C ALA A 95 13.63 -12.37 22.13
N VAL A 96 13.02 -11.32 21.56
CA VAL A 96 12.93 -10.00 22.22
C VAL A 96 12.03 -10.06 23.46
N ASN A 97 10.93 -10.78 23.43
CA ASN A 97 10.09 -10.98 24.61
C ASN A 97 10.81 -11.77 25.71
N GLU A 98 11.57 -12.81 25.34
CA GLU A 98 12.41 -13.54 26.32
C GLU A 98 13.52 -12.65 26.90
N LEU A 99 14.14 -11.80 26.07
CA LEU A 99 15.14 -10.85 26.52
C LEU A 99 14.54 -9.84 27.51
N ALA A 100 13.36 -9.30 27.22
CA ALA A 100 12.63 -8.40 28.09
C ALA A 100 12.36 -9.06 29.47
N ALA A 101 11.87 -10.30 29.45
CA ALA A 101 11.65 -11.06 30.67
C ALA A 101 12.93 -11.30 31.50
N LYS A 102 14.05 -11.63 30.85
CA LYS A 102 15.35 -11.82 31.50
C LYS A 102 15.91 -10.52 32.09
N LEU A 103 15.59 -9.39 31.49
CA LEU A 103 16.00 -8.06 31.98
C LEU A 103 14.99 -7.47 32.99
N HIS A 104 13.90 -8.16 33.27
CA HIS A 104 12.75 -7.65 34.06
C HIS A 104 12.21 -6.32 33.52
N MET A 105 12.16 -6.20 32.20
CA MET A 105 11.73 -5.01 31.46
C MET A 105 10.42 -5.26 30.75
N ASP A 106 9.61 -4.21 30.63
CA ASP A 106 8.37 -4.27 29.85
C ASP A 106 8.65 -4.53 28.35
N PRO A 107 7.93 -5.42 27.67
CA PRO A 107 8.09 -5.66 26.23
C PRO A 107 7.88 -4.43 25.34
N PHE A 108 7.09 -3.45 25.73
CA PHE A 108 7.00 -2.18 25.02
C PHE A 108 8.25 -1.34 25.24
N GLU A 109 8.73 -1.23 26.48
CA GLU A 109 9.91 -0.43 26.81
C GLU A 109 11.15 -0.89 26.03
N ILE A 110 11.42 -2.20 25.97
CA ILE A 110 12.57 -2.71 25.22
C ILE A 110 12.47 -2.40 23.72
N ARG A 111 11.25 -2.41 23.16
CA ARG A 111 11.03 -2.05 21.76
C ARG A 111 11.19 -0.56 21.51
N GLU A 112 10.60 0.29 22.32
CA GLU A 112 10.73 1.76 22.22
C GLU A 112 12.20 2.21 22.21
N LYS A 113 13.07 1.51 22.95
CA LYS A 113 14.50 1.78 22.99
C LYS A 113 15.24 1.37 21.72
N ASN A 114 14.78 0.35 21.01
CA ASN A 114 15.56 -0.36 20.01
C ASN A 114 15.00 -0.29 18.58
N ILE A 115 13.72 0.07 18.38
CA ILE A 115 13.14 0.13 17.06
C ILE A 115 13.75 1.23 16.21
N ILE A 116 13.78 0.97 14.91
CA ILE A 116 14.11 2.00 13.93
C ILE A 116 13.02 3.07 13.88
N LYS A 117 13.43 4.28 13.54
CA LYS A 117 12.54 5.44 13.36
C LYS A 117 12.73 6.02 11.97
N GLU A 118 11.84 6.92 11.60
CA GLU A 118 12.02 7.73 10.40
C GLU A 118 13.35 8.50 10.47
N GLY A 119 14.08 8.51 9.35
CA GLY A 119 15.42 9.08 9.26
C GLY A 119 16.57 8.17 9.69
N ASP A 120 16.31 7.06 10.38
CA ASP A 120 17.36 6.12 10.77
C ASP A 120 17.90 5.38 9.53
N VAL A 121 19.22 5.15 9.53
CA VAL A 121 19.85 4.24 8.56
C VAL A 121 19.65 2.80 9.01
N MET A 122 19.31 1.92 8.09
CA MET A 122 19.10 0.48 8.32
C MET A 122 20.29 -0.35 7.80
N PRO A 123 21.35 -0.59 8.58
CA PRO A 123 22.52 -1.32 8.10
C PRO A 123 22.20 -2.74 7.65
N ALA A 124 21.28 -3.43 8.35
CA ALA A 124 20.80 -4.76 8.00
C ALA A 124 19.83 -4.78 6.79
N TYR A 125 19.52 -3.62 6.21
CA TYR A 125 18.68 -3.48 5.03
C TYR A 125 19.38 -2.62 3.98
N TYR A 126 20.52 -3.08 3.49
CA TYR A 126 21.35 -2.45 2.46
C TYR A 126 21.84 -1.02 2.79
N GLY A 127 21.84 -0.62 4.07
CA GLY A 127 22.21 0.74 4.46
C GLY A 127 21.25 1.84 4.01
N GLN A 128 20.02 1.47 3.68
CA GLN A 128 18.99 2.44 3.26
C GLN A 128 18.52 3.30 4.42
N VAL A 129 18.18 4.54 4.12
CA VAL A 129 17.50 5.43 5.06
C VAL A 129 16.03 5.08 5.13
N ASN A 130 15.49 4.98 6.32
CA ASN A 130 14.07 4.74 6.55
C ASN A 130 13.29 6.06 6.37
N THR A 131 12.76 6.28 5.18
CA THR A 131 12.12 7.55 4.78
C THR A 131 10.69 7.71 5.28
N SER A 132 10.05 6.61 5.75
CA SER A 132 8.69 6.64 6.28
C SER A 132 8.54 5.56 7.34
N CYS A 133 8.23 5.95 8.57
CA CYS A 133 8.05 5.03 9.68
C CYS A 133 7.10 5.60 10.74
N ALA A 134 6.15 4.78 11.16
CA ALA A 134 5.20 5.11 12.22
C ALA A 134 5.18 4.06 13.33
N LEU A 135 6.21 3.20 13.43
CA LEU A 135 6.24 2.10 14.41
C LEU A 135 6.13 2.59 15.85
N ASP A 136 6.77 3.69 16.20
CA ASP A 136 6.68 4.33 17.51
C ASP A 136 5.24 4.78 17.84
N ARG A 137 4.58 5.42 16.88
CA ARG A 137 3.17 5.83 17.00
C ARG A 137 2.23 4.62 17.08
N CYS A 138 2.51 3.58 16.27
CA CYS A 138 1.76 2.33 16.33
C CYS A 138 1.90 1.65 17.69
N LEU A 139 3.12 1.58 18.26
CA LEU A 139 3.36 1.05 19.59
C LEU A 139 2.56 1.80 20.65
N ALA A 140 2.65 3.13 20.69
CA ALA A 140 1.93 3.95 21.64
C ALA A 140 0.40 3.74 21.53
N ARG A 141 -0.12 3.73 20.30
CA ARG A 141 -1.55 3.56 20.07
C ARG A 141 -2.07 2.18 20.46
N VAL A 142 -1.33 1.12 20.12
CA VAL A 142 -1.71 -0.26 20.49
C VAL A 142 -1.65 -0.45 22.00
N LYS A 143 -0.64 0.11 22.68
CA LYS A 143 -0.51 0.07 24.15
C LYS A 143 -1.74 0.67 24.82
N GLU A 144 -2.19 1.86 24.35
CA GLU A 144 -3.40 2.52 24.83
C GLU A 144 -4.66 1.67 24.55
N MET A 145 -4.86 1.24 23.29
CA MET A 145 -6.07 0.53 22.86
C MET A 145 -6.29 -0.79 23.60
N ILE A 146 -5.21 -1.54 23.91
CA ILE A 146 -5.32 -2.80 24.65
C ILE A 146 -5.41 -2.58 26.16
N HIS A 147 -5.24 -1.36 26.66
CA HIS A 147 -5.07 -1.08 28.09
C HIS A 147 -3.96 -1.92 28.73
N TRP A 148 -2.76 -1.83 28.13
CA TRP A 148 -1.62 -2.68 28.47
C TRP A 148 -1.25 -2.65 29.92
N ASP A 149 -1.08 -1.46 30.50
CA ASP A 149 -0.61 -1.26 31.86
C ASP A 149 -1.56 -1.88 32.93
N GLU A 150 -2.83 -2.08 32.57
CA GLU A 150 -3.83 -2.71 33.43
C GLU A 150 -3.86 -4.24 33.26
N LYS A 151 -3.48 -4.76 32.10
CA LYS A 151 -3.71 -6.16 31.70
C LYS A 151 -2.46 -7.01 31.65
N TYR A 152 -1.28 -6.38 31.49
CA TYR A 152 -0.02 -7.10 31.41
C TYR A 152 0.51 -7.44 32.81
N PRO A 153 1.20 -8.59 33.02
CA PRO A 153 1.36 -9.65 32.00
C PRO A 153 0.19 -10.60 31.94
N VAL A 154 -0.52 -10.78 33.02
CA VAL A 154 -1.56 -11.80 33.15
C VAL A 154 -2.60 -11.36 34.19
N ARG A 155 -3.85 -11.70 33.95
CA ARG A 155 -4.96 -11.45 34.87
C ARG A 155 -5.69 -12.76 35.14
N ASP A 156 -5.86 -13.08 36.44
CA ASP A 156 -6.77 -14.14 36.83
C ASP A 156 -8.22 -13.65 36.68
N MET A 157 -9.02 -14.38 35.92
CA MET A 157 -10.41 -14.07 35.63
C MET A 157 -11.38 -14.83 36.55
N GLY A 158 -10.88 -15.62 37.50
CA GLY A 158 -11.67 -16.53 38.32
C GLY A 158 -12.05 -17.81 37.57
N ASN A 159 -12.58 -18.79 38.32
CA ASN A 159 -13.05 -20.09 37.79
C ASN A 159 -11.98 -20.86 36.99
N GLY A 160 -10.71 -20.75 37.35
CA GLY A 160 -9.59 -21.38 36.65
C GLY A 160 -9.27 -20.80 35.27
N LYS A 161 -9.79 -19.62 34.91
CA LYS A 161 -9.49 -18.92 33.67
C LYS A 161 -8.47 -17.85 33.89
N VAL A 162 -7.52 -17.77 32.97
CA VAL A 162 -6.46 -16.77 32.94
C VAL A 162 -6.52 -16.03 31.60
N ARG A 163 -6.36 -14.71 31.62
CA ARG A 163 -6.21 -13.89 30.44
C ARG A 163 -4.80 -13.28 30.43
N ALA A 164 -4.08 -13.52 29.37
CA ALA A 164 -2.77 -12.90 29.14
C ALA A 164 -2.86 -11.95 27.94
N VAL A 165 -1.97 -10.97 27.92
CA VAL A 165 -1.71 -10.08 26.78
C VAL A 165 -0.27 -10.21 26.37
N GLY A 166 -0.02 -10.09 25.07
CA GLY A 166 1.31 -10.11 24.49
C GLY A 166 1.37 -9.16 23.30
N MET A 167 2.58 -8.86 22.84
CA MET A 167 2.79 -8.02 21.68
C MET A 167 3.91 -8.56 20.80
N GLY A 168 3.87 -8.19 19.55
CA GLY A 168 4.91 -8.37 18.55
C GLY A 168 4.80 -7.29 17.50
N MET A 169 5.90 -7.03 16.82
CA MET A 169 5.95 -6.10 15.70
C MET A 169 6.19 -6.83 14.39
N ALA A 170 5.79 -6.21 13.29
CA ALA A 170 6.07 -6.73 11.96
C ALA A 170 6.35 -5.60 10.99
N MET A 171 7.13 -5.89 9.97
CA MET A 171 7.29 -5.06 8.79
C MET A 171 7.22 -5.90 7.52
N GLN A 172 6.79 -5.29 6.44
CA GLN A 172 6.81 -5.89 5.11
C GLN A 172 7.21 -4.83 4.09
N GLY A 173 8.05 -5.20 3.13
CA GLY A 173 8.34 -4.37 1.97
C GLY A 173 7.31 -4.61 0.88
N SER A 174 7.07 -3.62 0.03
CA SER A 174 6.17 -3.73 -1.10
C SER A 174 6.95 -3.62 -2.41
N GLY A 175 6.71 -4.58 -3.32
CA GLY A 175 7.35 -4.64 -4.62
C GLY A 175 8.76 -5.23 -4.62
N ILE A 176 9.15 -5.77 -5.76
CA ILE A 176 10.52 -6.23 -6.06
C ILE A 176 11.04 -5.37 -7.21
N SER A 177 12.04 -4.57 -6.92
CA SER A 177 12.64 -3.67 -7.92
C SER A 177 13.10 -4.44 -9.16
N SER A 178 12.75 -3.93 -10.34
CA SER A 178 13.10 -4.49 -11.66
C SER A 178 12.49 -5.86 -11.97
N VAL A 179 11.54 -6.34 -11.17
CA VAL A 179 10.85 -7.63 -11.39
C VAL A 179 9.34 -7.42 -11.50
N ASP A 180 8.74 -6.70 -10.54
CA ASP A 180 7.30 -6.51 -10.52
C ASP A 180 6.85 -5.51 -11.60
N VAL A 181 5.82 -5.91 -12.34
CA VAL A 181 5.21 -5.13 -13.42
C VAL A 181 3.72 -5.05 -13.16
N GLY A 182 3.17 -3.85 -13.28
CA GLY A 182 1.73 -3.62 -13.29
C GLY A 182 1.30 -2.98 -14.61
N SER A 183 0.14 -3.38 -15.11
CA SER A 183 -0.45 -2.81 -16.31
C SER A 183 -1.92 -2.50 -16.08
N ALA A 184 -2.42 -1.45 -16.72
CA ALA A 184 -3.81 -1.06 -16.66
C ALA A 184 -4.26 -0.47 -17.99
N THR A 185 -5.53 -0.66 -18.31
CA THR A 185 -6.21 0.01 -19.42
C THR A 185 -7.48 0.66 -18.88
N ILE A 186 -7.71 1.92 -19.22
CA ILE A 186 -8.94 2.63 -18.90
C ILE A 186 -9.62 3.03 -20.21
N LYS A 187 -10.88 2.68 -20.34
CA LYS A 187 -11.75 3.07 -21.44
C LYS A 187 -12.84 3.99 -20.92
N VAL A 188 -13.08 5.08 -21.62
CA VAL A 188 -14.28 5.91 -21.44
C VAL A 188 -15.37 5.31 -22.30
N ASN A 189 -16.51 4.98 -21.71
CA ASN A 189 -17.69 4.44 -22.41
C ASN A 189 -18.59 5.58 -22.93
N ASP A 190 -19.46 5.27 -23.87
CA ASP A 190 -20.36 6.22 -24.51
C ASP A 190 -21.41 6.85 -23.57
N ASP A 191 -21.65 6.21 -22.42
CA ASP A 191 -22.49 6.72 -21.34
C ASP A 191 -21.76 7.68 -20.38
N GLY A 192 -20.45 7.89 -20.57
CA GLY A 192 -19.62 8.70 -19.71
C GLY A 192 -19.09 7.97 -18.46
N PHE A 193 -19.30 6.67 -18.35
CA PHE A 193 -18.66 5.83 -17.34
C PHE A 193 -17.30 5.30 -17.81
N TYR A 194 -16.59 4.66 -16.89
CA TYR A 194 -15.26 4.11 -17.18
C TYR A 194 -15.24 2.60 -17.03
N THR A 195 -14.45 1.95 -17.87
CA THR A 195 -14.05 0.55 -17.68
C THR A 195 -12.55 0.51 -17.37
N LEU A 196 -12.21 0.02 -16.19
CA LEU A 196 -10.83 -0.24 -15.77
C LEU A 196 -10.51 -1.72 -15.96
N SER A 197 -9.60 -2.05 -16.88
CA SER A 197 -9.10 -3.42 -17.07
C SER A 197 -7.72 -3.57 -16.44
N ILE A 198 -7.57 -4.59 -15.59
CA ILE A 198 -6.37 -4.90 -14.82
C ILE A 198 -6.07 -6.40 -14.88
N GLY A 199 -4.78 -6.78 -14.87
CA GLY A 199 -4.36 -8.18 -14.75
C GLY A 199 -4.29 -8.68 -13.30
N ALA A 200 -4.29 -7.79 -12.32
CA ALA A 200 -4.23 -8.14 -10.91
C ALA A 200 -5.50 -8.90 -10.47
N ALA A 201 -5.30 -10.04 -9.79
CA ALA A 201 -6.39 -10.86 -9.27
C ALA A 201 -6.69 -10.52 -7.81
N ASP A 202 -7.96 -10.27 -7.50
CA ASP A 202 -8.41 -10.11 -6.12
C ASP A 202 -8.50 -11.48 -5.43
N MET A 203 -7.57 -11.72 -4.51
CA MET A 203 -7.53 -12.92 -3.68
C MET A 203 -8.06 -12.69 -2.25
N GLY A 204 -8.91 -11.67 -2.08
CA GLY A 204 -9.40 -11.20 -0.79
C GLY A 204 -8.65 -9.98 -0.25
N THR A 205 -7.87 -9.32 -1.10
CA THR A 205 -7.12 -8.10 -0.77
C THR A 205 -7.91 -6.83 -1.02
N GLY A 206 -9.02 -6.90 -1.76
CA GLY A 206 -9.82 -5.74 -2.17
C GLY A 206 -9.16 -4.94 -3.29
N CYS A 207 -8.29 -5.56 -4.11
CA CYS A 207 -7.54 -4.82 -5.12
C CYS A 207 -8.43 -4.19 -6.18
N ASP A 208 -9.52 -4.83 -6.58
CA ASP A 208 -10.47 -4.27 -7.54
C ASP A 208 -11.02 -2.93 -7.04
N THR A 209 -11.45 -2.88 -5.79
CA THR A 209 -11.96 -1.65 -5.17
C THR A 209 -10.86 -0.59 -5.02
N ILE A 210 -9.68 -0.97 -4.51
CA ILE A 210 -8.58 -0.02 -4.28
C ILE A 210 -8.08 0.57 -5.59
N LEU A 211 -7.96 -0.23 -6.65
CA LEU A 211 -7.49 0.23 -7.94
C LEU A 211 -8.53 1.14 -8.63
N ALA A 212 -9.83 0.85 -8.46
CA ALA A 212 -10.88 1.77 -8.87
C ALA A 212 -10.83 3.10 -8.10
N GLN A 213 -10.58 3.08 -6.79
CA GLN A 213 -10.42 4.30 -6.00
C GLN A 213 -9.25 5.18 -6.49
N ILE A 214 -8.11 4.56 -6.86
CA ILE A 214 -6.96 5.29 -7.42
C ILE A 214 -7.33 5.95 -8.76
N ALA A 215 -8.05 5.24 -9.63
CA ALA A 215 -8.53 5.81 -10.89
C ALA A 215 -9.55 6.94 -10.65
N ALA A 216 -10.50 6.75 -9.75
CA ALA A 216 -11.53 7.72 -9.40
C ALA A 216 -10.94 9.04 -8.87
N GLU A 217 -9.93 8.96 -8.01
CA GLU A 217 -9.22 10.14 -7.47
C GLU A 217 -8.58 10.97 -8.59
N VAL A 218 -7.93 10.33 -9.55
CA VAL A 218 -7.28 11.02 -10.67
C VAL A 218 -8.29 11.59 -11.67
N LEU A 219 -9.37 10.83 -11.92
CA LEU A 219 -10.41 11.21 -12.88
C LEU A 219 -11.46 12.15 -12.28
N GLU A 220 -11.40 12.42 -10.98
CA GLU A 220 -12.35 13.26 -10.22
C GLU A 220 -13.80 12.77 -10.36
N CYS A 221 -14.00 11.44 -10.36
CA CYS A 221 -15.30 10.79 -10.50
C CYS A 221 -15.64 9.91 -9.28
N SER A 222 -16.87 9.40 -9.22
CA SER A 222 -17.24 8.41 -8.22
C SER A 222 -16.65 7.04 -8.55
N VAL A 223 -16.29 6.26 -7.52
CA VAL A 223 -15.91 4.84 -7.70
C VAL A 223 -17.03 4.05 -8.38
N ASP A 224 -18.29 4.39 -8.13
CA ASP A 224 -19.46 3.74 -8.74
C ASP A 224 -19.56 4.00 -10.27
N GLU A 225 -18.83 4.97 -10.80
CA GLU A 225 -18.74 5.27 -12.23
C GLU A 225 -17.63 4.45 -12.92
N ILE A 226 -16.92 3.58 -12.19
CA ILE A 226 -15.84 2.74 -12.71
C ILE A 226 -16.23 1.26 -12.61
N THR A 227 -16.41 0.61 -13.75
CA THR A 227 -16.54 -0.85 -13.80
C THR A 227 -15.16 -1.48 -13.90
N VAL A 228 -14.80 -2.32 -12.91
CA VAL A 228 -13.53 -3.05 -12.93
C VAL A 228 -13.71 -4.38 -13.65
N PHE A 229 -12.82 -4.64 -14.59
CA PHE A 229 -12.70 -5.91 -15.31
C PHE A 229 -11.30 -6.48 -15.03
N GLY A 230 -11.23 -7.45 -14.12
CA GLY A 230 -9.97 -7.96 -13.61
C GLY A 230 -9.75 -9.45 -13.87
N ALA A 231 -8.47 -9.82 -14.02
CA ALA A 231 -7.99 -11.19 -14.06
C ALA A 231 -8.59 -12.11 -15.13
N ASP A 232 -9.02 -11.54 -16.26
CA ASP A 232 -9.44 -12.29 -17.44
C ASP A 232 -8.26 -12.40 -18.41
N THR A 233 -7.76 -13.62 -18.62
CA THR A 233 -6.56 -13.86 -19.43
C THR A 233 -6.73 -13.56 -20.93
N ASP A 234 -7.98 -13.42 -21.42
CA ASP A 234 -8.27 -13.09 -22.82
C ASP A 234 -8.24 -11.57 -23.06
N THR A 235 -8.54 -10.75 -22.04
CA THR A 235 -8.77 -9.31 -22.23
C THR A 235 -7.96 -8.44 -21.28
N SER A 236 -7.55 -8.94 -20.11
CA SER A 236 -6.79 -8.17 -19.15
C SER A 236 -5.35 -7.95 -19.59
N PRO A 237 -4.74 -6.79 -19.30
CA PRO A 237 -3.32 -6.58 -19.54
C PRO A 237 -2.48 -7.48 -18.63
N TYR A 238 -1.20 -7.66 -19.00
CA TYR A 238 -0.29 -8.50 -18.23
C TYR A 238 -0.09 -8.00 -16.80
N ASP A 239 -0.09 -8.93 -15.86
CA ASP A 239 0.32 -8.74 -14.46
C ASP A 239 1.23 -9.88 -14.05
N SER A 240 2.29 -9.59 -13.31
CA SER A 240 3.28 -10.60 -12.90
C SER A 240 2.81 -11.45 -11.72
N GLY A 241 1.71 -11.10 -11.10
CA GLY A 241 1.17 -11.68 -9.88
C GLY A 241 1.41 -10.82 -8.64
N SER A 242 0.61 -11.06 -7.62
CA SER A 242 0.62 -10.27 -6.37
C SER A 242 1.71 -10.73 -5.40
N TYR A 243 2.97 -10.78 -5.84
CA TYR A 243 4.09 -11.10 -4.93
C TYR A 243 4.50 -9.88 -4.10
N ALA A 244 5.27 -10.13 -3.05
CA ALA A 244 5.91 -9.11 -2.23
C ALA A 244 4.99 -7.94 -1.86
N SER A 245 3.68 -8.18 -1.76
CA SER A 245 2.67 -7.15 -1.45
C SER A 245 2.69 -5.98 -2.45
N SER A 246 2.86 -6.26 -3.74
CA SER A 246 3.12 -5.25 -4.77
C SER A 246 1.88 -4.65 -5.40
N THR A 247 0.72 -5.32 -5.38
CA THR A 247 -0.45 -4.97 -6.19
C THR A 247 -0.87 -3.50 -6.03
N THR A 248 -1.15 -3.05 -4.81
CA THR A 248 -1.57 -1.65 -4.60
C THR A 248 -0.48 -0.66 -5.00
N TYR A 249 0.79 -0.99 -4.76
CA TYR A 249 1.90 -0.09 -5.05
C TYR A 249 2.26 -0.08 -6.54
N VAL A 250 2.46 -1.24 -7.15
CA VAL A 250 2.95 -1.36 -8.54
C VAL A 250 1.81 -1.20 -9.53
N THR A 251 0.75 -2.01 -9.42
CA THR A 251 -0.41 -1.92 -10.31
C THR A 251 -1.20 -0.63 -10.05
N GLY A 252 -1.29 -0.16 -8.80
CA GLY A 252 -1.87 1.14 -8.47
C GLY A 252 -1.14 2.29 -9.15
N LYS A 253 0.19 2.25 -9.24
CA LYS A 253 0.97 3.27 -9.98
C LYS A 253 0.75 3.18 -11.50
N ALA A 254 0.50 1.99 -12.04
CA ALA A 254 0.12 1.83 -13.45
C ALA A 254 -1.27 2.42 -13.71
N VAL A 255 -2.23 2.18 -12.80
CA VAL A 255 -3.59 2.75 -12.88
C VAL A 255 -3.54 4.28 -12.80
N GLU A 256 -2.80 4.85 -11.85
CA GLU A 256 -2.61 6.30 -11.72
C GLU A 256 -2.07 6.92 -13.02
N LYS A 257 -1.01 6.33 -13.58
CA LYS A 257 -0.44 6.81 -14.87
C LYS A 257 -1.43 6.71 -16.03
N CYS A 258 -2.18 5.60 -16.10
CA CYS A 258 -3.18 5.40 -17.13
C CYS A 258 -4.31 6.44 -17.00
N ALA A 259 -4.81 6.67 -15.79
CA ALA A 259 -5.86 7.65 -15.52
C ALA A 259 -5.41 9.08 -15.86
N LEU A 260 -4.16 9.45 -15.54
CA LEU A 260 -3.58 10.74 -15.94
C LEU A 260 -3.54 10.92 -17.47
N GLN A 261 -3.15 9.88 -18.21
CA GLN A 261 -3.14 9.91 -19.67
C GLN A 261 -4.55 10.04 -20.25
N VAL A 262 -5.53 9.34 -19.69
CA VAL A 262 -6.94 9.46 -20.10
C VAL A 262 -7.46 10.86 -19.82
N ARG A 263 -7.19 11.42 -18.64
CA ARG A 263 -7.57 12.80 -18.29
C ARG A 263 -6.97 13.83 -19.27
N GLU A 264 -5.71 13.66 -19.63
CA GLU A 264 -5.06 14.52 -20.64
C GLU A 264 -5.76 14.42 -22.00
N GLN A 265 -6.09 13.21 -22.45
CA GLN A 265 -6.83 12.99 -23.70
C GLN A 265 -8.23 13.61 -23.68
N ILE A 266 -8.95 13.46 -22.54
CA ILE A 266 -10.26 14.10 -22.35
C ILE A 266 -10.16 15.62 -22.49
N CYS A 267 -9.21 16.24 -21.81
CA CYS A 267 -8.98 17.69 -21.90
C CYS A 267 -8.64 18.11 -23.32
N LYS A 268 -7.77 17.38 -24.01
CA LYS A 268 -7.37 17.64 -25.39
C LYS A 268 -8.56 17.58 -26.36
N LEU A 269 -9.35 16.53 -26.30
CA LEU A 269 -10.54 16.38 -27.14
C LEU A 269 -11.59 17.45 -26.83
N GLY A 270 -11.85 17.72 -25.56
CA GLY A 270 -12.76 18.78 -25.12
C GLY A 270 -12.32 20.16 -25.64
N ALA A 271 -11.02 20.47 -25.58
CA ALA A 271 -10.48 21.71 -26.15
C ALA A 271 -10.67 21.80 -27.66
N GLN A 272 -10.44 20.70 -28.38
CA GLN A 272 -10.67 20.64 -29.82
C GLN A 272 -12.15 20.85 -30.17
N MET A 273 -13.08 20.20 -29.46
CA MET A 273 -14.53 20.35 -29.68
C MET A 273 -15.02 21.77 -29.39
N MET A 274 -14.40 22.47 -28.43
CA MET A 274 -14.68 23.86 -28.11
C MET A 274 -13.86 24.87 -28.93
N ASN A 275 -13.01 24.39 -29.83
CA ASN A 275 -12.10 25.21 -30.63
C ASN A 275 -11.30 26.22 -29.78
N CYS A 276 -10.67 25.73 -28.73
CA CYS A 276 -9.86 26.53 -27.82
C CYS A 276 -8.53 25.83 -27.46
N PRO A 277 -7.55 26.56 -26.94
CA PRO A 277 -6.28 25.99 -26.50
C PRO A 277 -6.48 25.02 -25.31
N GLU A 278 -5.68 23.93 -25.27
CA GLU A 278 -5.72 22.92 -24.19
C GLU A 278 -5.46 23.50 -22.80
N ASN A 279 -4.64 24.57 -22.71
CA ASN A 279 -4.33 25.24 -21.44
C ASN A 279 -5.43 26.18 -20.92
N GLU A 280 -6.55 26.26 -21.65
CA GLU A 280 -7.74 27.02 -21.24
C GLU A 280 -8.90 26.12 -20.81
N VAL A 281 -8.68 24.81 -20.70
CA VAL A 281 -9.73 23.89 -20.29
C VAL A 281 -9.41 23.22 -18.95
N VAL A 282 -10.46 22.90 -18.21
CA VAL A 282 -10.42 22.14 -16.96
C VAL A 282 -11.46 21.04 -17.04
N PHE A 283 -11.10 19.85 -16.57
CA PHE A 283 -11.98 18.70 -16.44
C PHE A 283 -12.31 18.49 -14.96
N ASP A 284 -13.60 18.34 -14.64
CA ASP A 284 -14.12 18.18 -13.26
C ASP A 284 -14.73 16.79 -13.00
N GLY A 285 -14.33 15.80 -13.79
CA GLY A 285 -14.84 14.44 -13.69
C GLY A 285 -16.04 14.13 -14.56
N LYS A 286 -16.80 15.13 -15.01
CA LYS A 286 -18.03 14.98 -15.83
C LYS A 286 -18.04 15.80 -17.10
N VAL A 287 -17.48 16.99 -17.04
CA VAL A 287 -17.45 17.92 -18.17
C VAL A 287 -16.09 18.56 -18.32
N VAL A 288 -15.72 18.89 -19.55
CA VAL A 288 -14.59 19.76 -19.83
C VAL A 288 -15.16 21.16 -20.03
N ARG A 289 -14.65 22.12 -19.26
CA ARG A 289 -15.06 23.52 -19.31
C ARG A 289 -13.92 24.41 -19.79
N ARG A 290 -14.27 25.45 -20.53
CA ARG A 290 -13.29 26.51 -20.85
C ARG A 290 -13.24 27.52 -19.72
N GLU A 291 -12.06 27.66 -19.09
CA GLU A 291 -11.78 28.73 -18.13
C GLU A 291 -11.09 29.91 -18.87
N LYS A 292 -11.81 31.03 -19.01
CA LYS A 292 -11.17 32.27 -19.50
C LYS A 292 -10.15 32.71 -18.44
N LYS A 293 -8.85 32.75 -18.78
CA LYS A 293 -7.83 33.37 -17.92
C LYS A 293 -8.30 34.77 -17.55
N ARG A 294 -8.54 35.03 -16.28
CA ARG A 294 -8.68 36.40 -15.77
C ARG A 294 -7.38 37.13 -16.14
N ALA A 295 -7.52 38.27 -16.84
CA ALA A 295 -6.41 39.15 -17.17
C ALA A 295 -5.57 39.39 -15.91
N ALA A 296 -4.24 39.22 -16.02
CA ALA A 296 -3.30 39.41 -14.94
C ALA A 296 -3.45 40.80 -14.31
N GLY A 297 -4.04 40.89 -13.14
CA GLY A 297 -4.30 42.15 -12.45
C GLY A 297 -5.10 41.93 -11.15
N SER A 298 -4.65 41.06 -10.28
CA SER A 298 -4.88 41.15 -8.83
C SER A 298 -4.00 40.14 -8.10
N ASN A 299 -3.06 40.68 -7.31
CA ASN A 299 -2.22 39.96 -6.37
C ASN A 299 -3.07 39.04 -5.49
N VAL A 300 -2.84 37.73 -5.55
CA VAL A 300 -3.23 36.78 -4.54
C VAL A 300 -1.94 36.24 -3.91
N PRO A 301 -1.79 36.29 -2.57
CA PRO A 301 -0.56 35.86 -1.89
C PRO A 301 -0.30 34.37 -2.10
N GLY A 302 0.97 34.02 -2.24
CA GLY A 302 1.46 32.70 -2.55
C GLY A 302 0.90 31.59 -1.68
N ARG A 303 0.44 30.55 -2.33
CA ARG A 303 0.12 29.27 -1.72
C ARG A 303 1.42 28.45 -1.73
N SER A 304 1.98 28.26 -0.54
CA SER A 304 3.06 27.33 -0.28
C SER A 304 2.60 25.90 -0.64
N GLU A 305 3.45 25.18 -1.37
CA GLU A 305 3.30 23.74 -1.61
C GLU A 305 3.44 23.00 -0.26
N GLU A 306 2.33 22.74 0.39
CA GLU A 306 2.19 21.70 1.40
C GLU A 306 0.94 20.91 1.06
N THR A 307 1.17 19.69 0.61
CA THR A 307 0.14 18.69 0.36
C THR A 307 -0.37 18.14 1.69
N ASP A 308 -1.38 18.77 2.27
CA ASP A 308 -2.16 18.20 3.34
C ASP A 308 -3.15 17.16 2.78
N ILE A 309 -2.85 15.91 3.04
CA ILE A 309 -3.76 14.78 2.83
C ILE A 309 -4.90 14.91 3.84
N LYS A 310 -6.05 15.38 3.40
CA LYS A 310 -7.27 15.36 4.22
C LYS A 310 -7.76 13.92 4.36
N THR A 311 -7.88 13.47 5.59
CA THR A 311 -8.44 12.16 5.96
C THR A 311 -9.93 12.10 5.62
N GLY A 312 -10.39 10.96 5.11
CA GLY A 312 -11.73 10.70 4.57
C GLY A 312 -12.95 10.80 5.52
N ALA A 313 -12.83 11.56 6.61
CA ALA A 313 -13.94 11.78 7.57
C ALA A 313 -14.72 13.09 7.37
N GLU A 314 -14.26 13.98 6.50
CA GLU A 314 -14.90 15.32 6.33
C GLU A 314 -15.82 15.45 5.09
N LEU A 315 -15.95 14.40 4.30
CA LEU A 315 -16.75 14.43 3.05
C LEU A 315 -18.23 14.02 3.20
N ALA A 316 -18.68 13.66 4.39
CA ALA A 316 -20.04 13.12 4.61
C ALA A 316 -21.10 14.12 5.09
N ALA A 317 -20.87 15.42 5.08
CA ALA A 317 -21.82 16.40 5.60
C ALA A 317 -22.01 17.62 4.69
N LYS A 318 -22.63 17.46 3.53
CA LYS A 318 -23.28 18.57 2.79
C LYS A 318 -24.29 18.03 1.77
N ASP A 319 -25.41 17.54 2.26
CA ASP A 319 -26.65 17.49 1.48
C ASP A 319 -27.64 18.44 2.14
N GLY A 320 -28.04 19.48 1.41
CA GLY A 320 -29.01 20.46 1.87
C GLY A 320 -29.43 21.39 0.75
N ALA A 321 -30.56 21.09 0.17
CA ALA A 321 -31.30 21.73 -0.90
C ALA A 321 -31.30 23.26 -0.95
N GLY A 322 -31.34 23.80 -2.17
CA GLY A 322 -31.69 25.18 -2.46
C GLY A 322 -31.74 25.45 -3.95
N SER A 323 -32.92 25.36 -4.55
CA SER A 323 -33.18 25.89 -5.89
C SER A 323 -33.23 27.43 -5.86
N PRO A 324 -32.77 28.08 -6.92
CA PRO A 324 -33.36 29.34 -7.29
C PRO A 324 -33.87 29.36 -8.73
N GLU A 325 -34.99 30.04 -8.83
CA GLU A 325 -35.77 30.33 -10.04
C GLU A 325 -35.02 31.21 -11.06
N ASN A 326 -35.48 31.06 -12.23
CA ASN A 326 -35.17 31.57 -13.55
C ASN A 326 -35.45 33.07 -13.71
N SER A 327 -34.57 33.81 -14.42
CA SER A 327 -35.01 34.89 -15.30
C SER A 327 -33.94 35.20 -16.35
N GLY A 328 -34.39 35.18 -17.63
CA GLY A 328 -33.61 35.07 -18.82
C GLY A 328 -32.85 36.30 -19.31
N SER A 329 -31.97 35.99 -20.27
CA SER A 329 -31.74 36.73 -21.51
C SER A 329 -30.93 35.83 -22.44
N ALA A 330 -31.42 35.64 -23.66
CA ALA A 330 -30.79 34.86 -24.71
C ALA A 330 -29.68 35.69 -25.36
N GLU A 331 -28.45 35.34 -25.03
CA GLU A 331 -27.28 35.63 -25.87
C GLU A 331 -26.74 34.30 -26.39
N SER A 332 -26.41 34.25 -27.68
CA SER A 332 -25.82 33.10 -28.35
C SER A 332 -24.59 32.59 -27.61
N SER A 333 -24.77 31.56 -26.78
CA SER A 333 -23.68 30.97 -26.01
C SER A 333 -22.84 30.07 -26.93
N GLU A 334 -21.63 30.54 -27.29
CA GLU A 334 -20.54 29.62 -27.59
C GLU A 334 -20.50 28.56 -26.50
N THR A 335 -20.54 27.27 -26.89
CA THR A 335 -20.55 26.15 -25.97
C THR A 335 -19.30 26.25 -25.06
N SER A 336 -19.50 26.62 -23.81
CA SER A 336 -18.40 26.81 -22.86
C SER A 336 -18.02 25.52 -22.11
N GLN A 337 -18.69 24.42 -22.41
CA GLN A 337 -18.45 23.11 -21.82
C GLN A 337 -18.89 21.97 -22.75
N VAL A 338 -18.25 20.79 -22.60
CA VAL A 338 -18.55 19.55 -23.32
C VAL A 338 -18.62 18.41 -22.31
N SER A 339 -19.64 17.56 -22.42
CA SER A 339 -19.81 16.41 -21.52
C SER A 339 -18.82 15.28 -21.85
N LEU A 340 -18.53 14.45 -20.86
CA LEU A 340 -17.68 13.28 -21.04
C LEU A 340 -18.28 12.28 -22.04
N ALA A 341 -19.61 12.12 -22.07
CA ALA A 341 -20.31 11.26 -23.02
C ALA A 341 -20.17 11.77 -24.47
N ASP A 342 -20.24 13.08 -24.70
CA ASP A 342 -20.01 13.68 -26.00
C ASP A 342 -18.56 13.46 -26.48
N ILE A 343 -17.59 13.61 -25.58
CA ILE A 343 -16.17 13.36 -25.86
C ILE A 343 -15.93 11.89 -26.23
N ALA A 344 -16.52 10.96 -25.47
CA ALA A 344 -16.43 9.53 -25.73
C ALA A 344 -17.01 9.18 -27.11
N THR A 345 -18.21 9.68 -27.44
CA THR A 345 -18.86 9.49 -28.73
C THR A 345 -18.04 10.05 -29.88
N ALA A 346 -17.52 11.28 -29.74
CA ALA A 346 -16.66 11.90 -30.74
C ALA A 346 -15.37 11.10 -30.99
N SER A 347 -14.77 10.51 -29.94
CA SER A 347 -13.56 9.69 -30.06
C SER A 347 -13.80 8.37 -30.82
N MET A 348 -15.01 7.82 -30.75
CA MET A 348 -15.38 6.61 -31.52
C MET A 348 -15.67 6.88 -32.98
N CYS A 349 -16.16 8.07 -33.30
CA CYS A 349 -16.45 8.50 -34.67
C CYS A 349 -15.23 9.08 -35.37
N GLY A 350 -14.06 9.03 -34.76
CA GLY A 350 -12.86 9.76 -35.12
C GLY A 350 -12.39 9.58 -36.58
N ASN A 351 -12.13 10.69 -37.17
CA ASN A 351 -11.35 10.86 -38.37
C ASN A 351 -9.86 11.04 -38.00
#